data_7b7b082a471196af7e2f0ad270faeae2
#
_entry.id   7b7b082a471196af7e2f0ad270faeae2
#
_cell.length_a   1.000
_cell.length_b   1.000
_cell.length_c   1.000
_cell.angle_alpha   90.00
_cell.angle_beta   90.00
_cell.angle_gamma   90.00
#
_symmetry.space_group_name_H-M   'P 1'
#
loop_
_entity.id
_entity.type
_entity.pdbx_description
1 polymer ?
#
loop_
_entity_poly.entity_id
_entity_poly.type
_entity_poly.pdbx_seq_one_letter_code
_entity_poly.pdbx_strand_id
1 'polypeptide(L)'
;MLRLALAGAAGFLLGMISNRRDRTRSSRVFAIVSIISALLYIMAVGLHQQTRDMGDPARLTAQILSALGFLFAGFIWVDRSSKVEGLNTAAALMLAALIGLLIGAGRYQTTLLGVFFFVMIYWLSGWIKSGKRRTKGQKKTGEEIHPG
;
A
#
# COMPACT_ATOMS: atom_id res chain seq x y z
N MET A 1 9.73 -18.68 10.11
CA MET A 1 8.56 -19.20 9.40
C MET A 1 7.28 -18.42 9.76
N LEU A 2 6.91 -18.30 11.04
CA LEU A 2 5.70 -17.58 11.45
C LEU A 2 5.64 -16.12 10.96
N ARG A 3 6.75 -15.38 11.01
CA ARG A 3 6.81 -13.99 10.54
C ARG A 3 6.50 -13.83 9.05
N LEU A 4 6.96 -14.76 8.21
CA LEU A 4 6.70 -14.74 6.78
C LEU A 4 5.23 -15.06 6.46
N ALA A 5 4.65 -16.03 7.17
CA ALA A 5 3.23 -16.35 7.04
C ALA A 5 2.35 -15.15 7.46
N LEU A 6 2.71 -14.46 8.56
CA LEU A 6 2.02 -13.26 9.01
C LEU A 6 2.17 -12.10 7.99
N ALA A 7 3.36 -11.91 7.42
CA ALA A 7 3.59 -10.89 6.40
C ALA A 7 2.75 -11.16 5.14
N GLY A 8 2.70 -12.42 4.69
CA GLY A 8 1.87 -12.81 3.56
C GLY A 8 0.39 -12.62 3.81
N ALA A 9 -0.11 -13.03 4.99
CA ALA A 9 -1.50 -12.85 5.38
C ALA A 9 -1.89 -11.37 5.47
N ALA A 10 -1.05 -10.55 6.10
CA ALA A 10 -1.27 -9.10 6.20
C ALA A 10 -1.28 -8.43 4.81
N GLY A 11 -0.31 -8.75 3.95
CA GLY A 11 -0.27 -8.25 2.58
C GLY A 11 -1.49 -8.68 1.76
N PHE A 12 -1.93 -9.94 1.90
CA PHE A 12 -3.12 -10.44 1.23
C PHE A 12 -4.40 -9.73 1.69
N LEU A 13 -4.57 -9.52 2.99
CA LEU A 13 -5.71 -8.78 3.57
C LEU A 13 -5.73 -7.33 3.06
N LEU A 14 -4.58 -6.65 3.03
CA LEU A 14 -4.47 -5.30 2.47
C LEU A 14 -4.86 -5.27 0.99
N GLY A 15 -4.38 -6.24 0.21
CA GLY A 15 -4.75 -6.38 -1.19
C GLY A 15 -6.25 -6.60 -1.37
N MET A 16 -6.88 -7.40 -0.50
CA MET A 16 -8.32 -7.66 -0.54
C MET A 16 -9.15 -6.42 -0.20
N ILE A 17 -8.72 -5.62 0.78
CA ILE A 17 -9.34 -4.34 1.13
C ILE A 17 -9.18 -3.33 -0.01
N SER A 18 -7.98 -3.23 -0.59
CA SER A 18 -7.69 -2.33 -1.70
C SER A 18 -8.44 -2.71 -2.99
N ASN A 19 -8.64 -4.01 -3.24
CA ASN A 19 -9.29 -4.54 -4.45
C ASN A 19 -10.82 -4.29 -4.52
N ARG A 20 -11.47 -4.03 -3.38
CA ARG A 20 -12.92 -3.68 -3.37
C ARG A 20 -13.24 -2.41 -4.17
N ARG A 21 -12.26 -1.58 -4.48
CA ARG A 21 -12.44 -0.31 -5.16
C ARG A 21 -11.95 -0.29 -6.62
N ASP A 22 -10.99 -1.14 -6.97
CA ASP A 22 -10.42 -1.27 -8.31
C ASP A 22 -10.30 -2.77 -8.66
N ARG A 23 -11.18 -3.24 -9.53
CA ARG A 23 -11.34 -4.65 -9.92
C ARG A 23 -10.12 -5.27 -10.63
N THR A 24 -9.07 -4.50 -10.87
CA THR A 24 -7.87 -4.87 -11.62
C THR A 24 -6.68 -5.28 -10.75
N ARG A 25 -6.75 -5.15 -9.42
CA ARG A 25 -5.60 -5.39 -8.53
C ARG A 25 -5.63 -6.79 -7.94
N SER A 26 -4.64 -7.59 -8.29
CA SER A 26 -4.47 -8.93 -7.71
C SER A 26 -3.97 -8.82 -6.26
N SER A 27 -4.78 -9.28 -5.30
CA SER A 27 -4.37 -9.39 -3.88
C SER A 27 -3.08 -10.21 -3.68
N ARG A 28 -2.75 -11.06 -4.65
CA ARG A 28 -1.52 -11.86 -4.67
C ARG A 28 -0.26 -10.99 -4.74
N VAL A 29 -0.29 -9.89 -5.51
CA VAL A 29 0.86 -8.98 -5.64
C VAL A 29 1.18 -8.32 -4.31
N PHE A 30 0.17 -7.91 -3.55
CA PHE A 30 0.35 -7.33 -2.22
C PHE A 30 0.96 -8.34 -1.23
N ALA A 31 0.51 -9.59 -1.27
CA ALA A 31 1.07 -10.65 -0.44
C ALA A 31 2.53 -10.91 -0.78
N ILE A 32 2.87 -11.01 -2.08
CA ILE A 32 4.23 -11.25 -2.56
C ILE A 32 5.15 -10.10 -2.15
N VAL A 33 4.74 -8.85 -2.35
CA VAL A 33 5.53 -7.66 -1.97
C VAL A 33 5.79 -7.65 -0.46
N SER A 34 4.78 -7.94 0.36
CA SER A 34 4.90 -7.99 1.81
C SER A 34 5.86 -9.11 2.27
N ILE A 35 5.78 -10.31 1.68
CA ILE A 35 6.69 -11.42 1.97
C ILE A 35 8.12 -11.07 1.59
N ILE A 36 8.34 -10.54 0.38
CA ILE A 36 9.67 -10.13 -0.10
C ILE A 36 10.28 -9.09 0.83
N SER A 37 9.52 -8.09 1.24
CA SER A 37 9.99 -7.04 2.15
C SER A 37 10.37 -7.61 3.53
N ALA A 38 9.58 -8.55 4.05
CA ALA A 38 9.90 -9.24 5.31
C ALA A 38 11.18 -10.09 5.19
N LEU A 39 11.35 -10.80 4.08
CA LEU A 39 12.56 -11.60 3.80
C LEU A 39 13.80 -10.71 3.71
N LEU A 40 13.73 -9.60 2.96
CA LEU A 40 14.84 -8.66 2.81
C LEU A 40 15.27 -8.09 4.16
N TYR A 41 14.32 -7.75 5.05
CA TYR A 41 14.65 -7.29 6.39
C TYR A 41 15.33 -8.38 7.24
N ILE A 42 14.79 -9.59 7.25
CA ILE A 42 15.37 -10.73 8.01
C ILE A 42 16.79 -11.01 7.50
N MET A 43 17.01 -10.97 6.18
CA MET A 43 18.32 -11.14 5.57
C MET A 43 19.28 -10.01 5.97
N ALA A 44 18.82 -8.75 5.96
CA ALA A 44 19.63 -7.60 6.35
C ALA A 44 20.13 -7.71 7.80
N VAL A 45 19.26 -8.14 8.72
CA VAL A 45 19.63 -8.37 10.13
C VAL A 45 20.57 -9.56 10.28
N GLY A 46 20.32 -10.65 9.52
CA GLY A 46 21.18 -11.83 9.54
C GLY A 46 22.62 -11.54 9.08
N LEU A 47 22.77 -10.75 8.02
CA LEU A 47 24.08 -10.30 7.53
C LEU A 47 24.81 -9.43 8.54
N HIS A 48 24.11 -8.51 9.21
CA HIS A 48 24.70 -7.66 10.25
C HIS A 48 25.21 -8.48 11.45
N GLN A 49 24.49 -9.54 11.84
CA GLN A 49 24.93 -10.41 12.95
C GLN A 49 26.20 -11.21 12.63
N GLN A 50 26.44 -11.52 11.35
CA GLN A 50 27.62 -12.26 10.90
C GLN A 50 28.87 -11.38 10.75
N THR A 51 28.68 -10.13 10.36
CA THR A 51 29.75 -9.15 10.10
C THR A 51 29.77 -8.07 11.16
N ARG A 52 30.20 -8.42 12.39
CA ARG A 52 30.15 -7.59 13.62
C ARG A 52 30.55 -6.10 13.50
N ASP A 53 31.14 -5.67 12.37
CA ASP A 53 31.66 -4.31 12.17
C ASP A 53 31.26 -3.62 10.84
N MET A 54 30.52 -4.25 9.96
CA MET A 54 30.25 -3.67 8.63
C MET A 54 28.76 -3.49 8.34
N GLY A 55 28.17 -2.46 8.89
CA GLY A 55 26.90 -1.95 8.37
C GLY A 55 25.75 -1.92 9.36
N ASP A 56 25.21 -0.73 9.54
CA ASP A 56 23.99 -0.48 10.29
C ASP A 56 22.79 -1.11 9.56
N PRO A 57 21.99 -2.01 10.21
CA PRO A 57 20.76 -2.56 9.62
C PRO A 57 19.77 -1.50 9.16
N ALA A 58 19.79 -0.33 9.81
CA ALA A 58 18.95 0.80 9.42
C ALA A 58 19.34 1.33 8.03
N ARG A 59 20.61 1.36 7.68
CA ARG A 59 21.08 1.78 6.35
C ARG A 59 20.61 0.82 5.26
N LEU A 60 20.74 -0.50 5.48
CA LEU A 60 20.26 -1.51 4.56
C LEU A 60 18.74 -1.41 4.36
N THR A 61 18.01 -1.22 5.45
CA THR A 61 16.56 -1.05 5.41
C THR A 61 16.16 0.20 4.62
N ALA A 62 16.87 1.31 4.79
CA ALA A 62 16.63 2.55 4.04
C ALA A 62 16.89 2.37 2.53
N GLN A 63 17.96 1.62 2.16
CA GLN A 63 18.26 1.30 0.76
C GLN A 63 17.17 0.41 0.13
N ILE A 64 16.71 -0.60 0.85
CA ILE A 64 15.60 -1.47 0.40
C ILE A 64 14.34 -0.62 0.17
N LEU A 65 14.01 0.27 1.10
CA LEU A 65 12.84 1.12 1.00
C LEU A 65 12.94 2.09 -0.20
N SER A 66 14.13 2.65 -0.44
CA SER A 66 14.41 3.50 -1.59
C SER A 66 14.25 2.74 -2.92
N ALA A 67 14.79 1.52 -3.01
CA ALA A 67 14.68 0.68 -4.19
C ALA A 67 13.22 0.29 -4.48
N LEU A 68 12.44 -0.06 -3.44
CA LEU A 68 11.01 -0.35 -3.57
C LEU A 68 10.23 0.90 -3.98
N GLY A 69 10.56 2.07 -3.44
CA GLY A 69 9.95 3.34 -3.84
C GLY A 69 10.16 3.62 -5.32
N PHE A 70 11.36 3.40 -5.83
CA PHE A 70 11.66 3.54 -7.25
C PHE A 70 10.87 2.52 -8.11
N LEU A 71 10.81 1.26 -7.70
CA LEU A 71 10.03 0.23 -8.37
C LEU A 71 8.55 0.62 -8.45
N PHE A 72 7.98 1.12 -7.37
CA PHE A 72 6.56 1.49 -7.34
C PHE A 72 6.27 2.79 -8.09
N ALA A 73 7.25 3.69 -8.23
CA ALA A 73 7.13 4.87 -9.10
C ALA A 73 6.87 4.47 -10.56
N GLY A 74 7.38 3.30 -11.00
CA GLY A 74 7.12 2.74 -12.33
C GLY A 74 5.65 2.39 -12.59
N PHE A 75 4.79 2.32 -11.57
CA PHE A 75 3.35 2.12 -11.73
C PHE A 75 2.57 3.42 -11.99
N ILE A 76 3.23 4.56 -11.94
CA ILE A 76 2.61 5.86 -12.12
C ILE A 76 2.82 6.30 -13.57
N TRP A 77 1.73 6.57 -14.28
CA TRP A 77 1.78 7.09 -15.65
C TRP A 77 0.76 8.21 -15.85
N VAL A 78 0.99 9.00 -16.89
CA VAL A 78 0.07 10.06 -17.30
C VAL A 78 -0.69 9.58 -18.52
N ASP A 79 -2.01 9.58 -18.45
CA ASP A 79 -2.88 9.25 -19.58
C ASP A 79 -2.94 10.42 -20.59
N ARG A 80 -3.40 10.13 -21.82
CA ARG A 80 -3.57 11.14 -22.89
C ARG A 80 -4.48 12.31 -22.49
N SER A 81 -5.34 12.14 -21.50
CA SER A 81 -6.18 13.19 -20.90
C SER A 81 -5.49 13.99 -19.78
N SER A 82 -4.17 13.92 -19.65
CA SER A 82 -3.35 14.58 -18.61
C SER A 82 -3.74 14.18 -17.18
N LYS A 83 -4.33 12.99 -17.00
CA LYS A 83 -4.65 12.44 -15.68
C LYS A 83 -3.54 11.51 -15.22
N VAL A 84 -3.09 11.70 -13.98
CA VAL A 84 -2.14 10.80 -13.33
C VAL A 84 -2.88 9.54 -12.87
N GLU A 85 -2.47 8.40 -13.41
CA GLU A 85 -2.99 7.09 -13.05
C GLU A 85 -1.92 6.27 -12.31
N GLY A 86 -2.34 5.22 -11.59
CA GLY A 86 -1.44 4.34 -10.86
C GLY A 86 -0.97 4.83 -9.49
N LEU A 87 -1.13 6.11 -9.14
CA LEU A 87 -0.67 6.68 -7.87
C LEU A 87 -1.21 5.93 -6.65
N ASN A 88 -2.52 5.62 -6.64
CA ASN A 88 -3.13 4.85 -5.55
C ASN A 88 -2.59 3.42 -5.47
N THR A 89 -2.18 2.83 -6.60
CA THR A 89 -1.59 1.50 -6.65
C THR A 89 -0.19 1.52 -6.06
N ALA A 90 0.64 2.46 -6.50
CA ALA A 90 1.99 2.65 -6.02
C ALA A 90 2.00 2.89 -4.50
N ALA A 91 1.14 3.78 -4.00
CA ALA A 91 1.02 4.07 -2.57
C ALA A 91 0.57 2.83 -1.76
N ALA A 92 -0.39 2.06 -2.26
CA ALA A 92 -0.87 0.87 -1.58
C ALA A 92 0.18 -0.26 -1.56
N LEU A 93 0.96 -0.44 -2.64
CA LEU A 93 2.08 -1.39 -2.70
C LEU A 93 3.22 -0.97 -1.77
N MET A 94 3.54 0.33 -1.70
CA MET A 94 4.52 0.86 -0.76
C MET A 94 4.13 0.57 0.69
N LEU A 95 2.85 0.72 1.01
CA LEU A 95 2.35 0.39 2.34
C LEU A 95 2.45 -1.12 2.64
N ALA A 96 2.11 -1.98 1.68
CA ALA A 96 2.26 -3.43 1.84
C ALA A 96 3.72 -3.82 2.09
N ALA A 97 4.66 -3.17 1.41
CA ALA A 97 6.09 -3.35 1.61
C ALA A 97 6.52 -2.92 3.03
N LEU A 98 6.07 -1.76 3.50
CA LEU A 98 6.35 -1.27 4.86
C LEU A 98 5.81 -2.21 5.94
N ILE A 99 4.60 -2.73 5.77
CA ILE A 99 4.00 -3.67 6.71
C ILE A 99 4.79 -4.98 6.73
N GLY A 100 5.19 -5.50 5.56
CA GLY A 100 6.05 -6.68 5.48
C GLY A 100 7.37 -6.47 6.22
N LEU A 101 8.00 -5.33 6.04
CA LEU A 101 9.25 -4.94 6.68
C LEU A 101 9.12 -4.86 8.20
N LEU A 102 8.05 -4.25 8.72
CA LEU A 102 7.75 -4.15 10.15
C LEU A 102 7.47 -5.52 10.79
N ILE A 103 6.77 -6.42 10.08
CA ILE A 103 6.53 -7.80 10.54
C ILE A 103 7.85 -8.58 10.55
N GLY A 104 8.70 -8.41 9.52
CA GLY A 104 10.05 -8.96 9.50
C GLY A 104 10.89 -8.51 10.68
N ALA A 105 10.76 -7.24 11.06
CA ALA A 105 11.41 -6.64 12.23
C ALA A 105 10.87 -7.14 13.58
N GLY A 106 9.72 -7.84 13.59
CA GLY A 106 9.05 -8.27 14.82
C GLY A 106 8.36 -7.13 15.58
N ARG A 107 8.17 -5.98 14.94
CA ARG A 107 7.53 -4.78 15.53
C ARG A 107 6.01 -4.85 15.37
N TYR A 108 5.38 -5.84 15.99
CA TYR A 108 3.93 -6.09 15.82
C TYR A 108 3.04 -4.94 16.27
N GLN A 109 3.40 -4.23 17.35
CA GLN A 109 2.64 -3.07 17.84
C GLN A 109 2.60 -1.95 16.80
N THR A 110 3.75 -1.60 16.23
CA THR A 110 3.86 -0.57 15.18
C THR A 110 3.14 -1.00 13.91
N THR A 111 3.19 -2.29 13.57
CA THR A 111 2.47 -2.85 12.42
C THR A 111 0.97 -2.72 12.59
N LEU A 112 0.42 -3.05 13.76
CA LEU A 112 -1.01 -2.93 14.06
C LEU A 112 -1.48 -1.48 13.97
N LEU A 113 -0.70 -0.54 14.52
CA LEU A 113 -0.99 0.89 14.39
C LEU A 113 -1.02 1.34 12.92
N GLY A 114 -0.02 0.95 12.14
CA GLY A 114 0.05 1.30 10.71
C GLY A 114 -1.13 0.75 9.91
N VAL A 115 -1.50 -0.51 10.15
CA VAL A 115 -2.67 -1.13 9.51
C VAL A 115 -3.96 -0.44 9.95
N PHE A 116 -4.10 -0.13 11.24
CA PHE A 116 -5.27 0.56 11.79
C PHE A 116 -5.46 1.95 11.13
N PHE A 117 -4.41 2.77 11.08
CA PHE A 117 -4.48 4.08 10.43
C PHE A 117 -4.82 3.97 8.94
N PHE A 118 -4.24 2.98 8.25
CA PHE A 118 -4.56 2.76 6.84
C PHE A 118 -6.03 2.41 6.61
N VAL A 119 -6.54 1.46 7.38
CA VAL A 119 -7.96 1.05 7.29
C VAL A 119 -8.87 2.24 7.63
N MET A 120 -8.51 3.03 8.64
CA MET A 120 -9.24 4.22 9.03
C MET A 120 -9.29 5.26 7.88
N ILE A 121 -8.16 5.59 7.28
CA ILE A 121 -8.07 6.54 6.15
C ILE A 121 -8.84 6.00 4.95
N TYR A 122 -8.72 4.70 4.68
CA TYR A 122 -9.42 4.06 3.58
C TYR A 122 -10.94 4.12 3.76
N TRP A 123 -11.43 3.89 4.98
CA TRP A 123 -12.84 3.96 5.34
C TRP A 123 -13.38 5.39 5.26
N LEU A 124 -12.63 6.35 5.80
CA LEU A 124 -12.97 7.78 5.76
C LEU A 124 -13.03 8.32 4.32
N SER A 125 -12.07 7.93 3.48
CA SER A 125 -12.04 8.27 2.05
C SER A 125 -13.24 7.69 1.27
N GLY A 126 -13.76 6.54 1.71
CA GLY A 126 -15.00 5.94 1.18
C GLY A 126 -16.23 6.81 1.45
N TRP A 127 -16.31 7.37 2.66
CA TRP A 127 -17.44 8.17 3.12
C TRP A 127 -17.52 9.53 2.42
N ILE A 128 -16.37 10.20 2.24
CA ILE A 128 -16.28 11.51 1.56
C ILE A 128 -16.70 11.43 0.08
N LYS A 129 -16.38 10.33 -0.62
CA LYS A 129 -16.78 10.14 -2.02
C LYS A 129 -18.28 9.84 -2.22
N SER A 130 -18.94 9.28 -1.20
CA SER A 130 -20.39 9.02 -1.23
C SER A 130 -21.20 10.32 -1.19
N GLY A 131 -20.72 11.35 -0.47
CA GLY A 131 -21.36 12.66 -0.40
C GLY A 131 -21.35 13.44 -1.73
N LYS A 132 -20.28 13.30 -2.52
CA LYS A 132 -20.12 14.04 -3.79
C LYS A 132 -20.96 13.48 -4.95
N ARG A 133 -21.44 12.24 -4.88
CA ARG A 133 -22.33 11.66 -5.91
C ARG A 133 -23.77 12.15 -5.77
N ARG A 134 -24.23 12.48 -4.57
CA ARG A 134 -25.60 12.99 -4.35
C ARG A 134 -25.81 14.38 -4.92
N THR A 135 -24.81 15.26 -4.88
CA THR A 135 -24.91 16.64 -5.40
C THR A 135 -24.87 16.73 -6.92
N LYS A 136 -24.27 15.76 -7.62
CA LYS A 136 -24.24 15.76 -9.10
C LYS A 136 -25.54 15.22 -9.74
N GLY A 137 -26.28 14.37 -9.02
CA GLY A 137 -27.59 13.86 -9.46
C GLY A 137 -28.66 14.93 -9.45
N GLN A 138 -28.68 15.80 -8.44
CA GLN A 138 -29.66 16.87 -8.32
C GLN A 138 -29.49 18.00 -9.34
N LYS A 139 -28.24 18.23 -9.83
CA LYS A 139 -28.00 19.28 -10.81
C LYS A 139 -28.44 18.92 -12.24
N LYS A 140 -28.51 17.61 -12.58
CA LYS A 140 -29.01 17.17 -13.89
C LYS A 140 -30.51 17.15 -14.00
N THR A 141 -31.23 16.97 -12.89
CA THR A 141 -32.70 16.95 -12.89
C THR A 141 -33.33 18.37 -12.92
N GLY A 142 -32.53 19.40 -12.54
CA GLY A 142 -33.00 20.80 -12.57
C GLY A 142 -32.84 21.49 -13.94
N GLU A 143 -32.06 20.93 -14.86
CA GLU A 143 -31.73 21.53 -16.14
C GLU A 143 -32.67 21.04 -17.30
N GLU A 144 -33.39 19.93 -17.05
CA GLU A 144 -34.35 19.38 -18.02
C GLU A 144 -35.79 19.88 -17.89
N ILE A 145 -36.07 20.85 -17.00
CA ILE A 145 -37.46 21.33 -16.74
C ILE A 145 -37.75 22.71 -17.36
N HIS A 146 -36.92 23.23 -18.24
CA HIS A 146 -37.22 24.41 -19.01
C HIS A 146 -37.12 24.14 -20.52
N PRO A 147 -38.21 23.68 -21.18
CA PRO A 147 -38.45 23.92 -22.60
C PRO A 147 -39.20 25.26 -22.70
N GLY A 148 -38.49 26.31 -23.15
CA GLY A 148 -39.10 27.51 -23.68
C GLY A 148 -39.24 27.43 -25.17
#